data_e4bc85404cc19b1a5fa273d73c7d97bf
#
_entry.id   e4bc85404cc19b1a5fa273d73c7d97bf
#
_cell.length_a   1.000
_cell.length_b   1.000
_cell.length_c   1.000
_cell.angle_alpha   90.00
_cell.angle_beta   90.00
_cell.angle_gamma   90.00
#
_symmetry.space_group_name_H-M   'P 1'
#
loop_
_entity.id
_entity.type
_entity.pdbx_description
1 polymer ?
#
loop_
_entity_poly.entity_id
_entity_poly.type
_entity_poly.pdbx_seq_one_letter_code
_entity_poly.pdbx_strand_id
1 'polypeptide(L)'
;MEHIKSPKFILGFLGILAVTAVVIVALARNPYGNPPPQFNAIGEGKVLVAPDVAMVRVGFATPPKAYASEAVKENTFVMNRILTLVAEQGVAQDQIKTVNYTLTPQYEYPDGRQRLLGYVASQELQLKIKD
;
A
#
# COMPACT_ATOMS: atom_id res chain seq x y z
N MET A 1 66.24 -43.60 -20.73
CA MET A 1 65.75 -42.67 -19.65
C MET A 1 66.85 -41.70 -19.18
N GLU A 2 67.52 -41.03 -20.07
CA GLU A 2 68.68 -40.21 -19.69
C GLU A 2 68.66 -38.70 -20.15
N HIS A 3 67.54 -38.29 -20.70
CA HIS A 3 67.39 -36.90 -21.16
C HIS A 3 66.88 -35.85 -20.12
N ILE A 4 66.61 -36.28 -18.89
CA ILE A 4 66.05 -35.38 -17.83
C ILE A 4 67.20 -34.68 -17.03
N LYS A 5 68.49 -35.10 -17.21
CA LYS A 5 69.58 -34.55 -16.43
C LYS A 5 70.39 -33.45 -17.17
N SER A 6 69.99 -32.96 -18.34
CA SER A 6 70.66 -31.86 -18.96
C SER A 6 70.33 -30.54 -18.29
N PRO A 7 71.31 -29.69 -17.94
CA PRO A 7 71.07 -28.41 -17.26
C PRO A 7 70.13 -27.50 -18.02
N LYS A 8 70.01 -27.66 -19.32
CA LYS A 8 69.09 -26.89 -20.20
C LYS A 8 67.60 -27.30 -19.95
N PHE A 9 67.27 -28.56 -19.64
CA PHE A 9 65.92 -29.01 -19.33
C PHE A 9 65.46 -28.51 -17.96
N ILE A 10 66.39 -28.50 -16.97
CA ILE A 10 66.10 -28.00 -15.62
C ILE A 10 65.84 -26.48 -15.67
N LEU A 11 66.64 -25.72 -16.45
CA LEU A 11 66.44 -24.30 -16.62
C LEU A 11 65.09 -23.97 -17.33
N GLY A 12 64.71 -24.75 -18.34
CA GLY A 12 63.42 -24.60 -19.02
C GLY A 12 62.25 -24.88 -18.11
N PHE A 13 62.33 -25.94 -17.28
CA PHE A 13 61.26 -26.26 -16.32
C PHE A 13 61.12 -25.23 -15.20
N LEU A 14 62.25 -24.69 -14.70
CA LEU A 14 62.27 -23.56 -13.75
C LEU A 14 61.68 -22.31 -14.34
N GLY A 15 61.94 -22.01 -15.61
CA GLY A 15 61.37 -20.88 -16.32
C GLY A 15 59.84 -20.97 -16.43
N ILE A 16 59.30 -22.14 -16.79
CA ILE A 16 57.87 -22.38 -16.90
C ILE A 16 57.19 -22.25 -15.50
N LEU A 17 57.83 -22.78 -14.46
CA LEU A 17 57.34 -22.69 -13.09
C LEU A 17 57.29 -21.24 -12.58
N ALA A 18 58.32 -20.44 -12.92
CA ALA A 18 58.36 -19.01 -12.59
C ALA A 18 57.26 -18.21 -13.32
N VAL A 19 57.03 -18.49 -14.60
CA VAL A 19 55.98 -17.82 -15.39
C VAL A 19 54.60 -18.19 -14.88
N THR A 20 54.35 -19.48 -14.57
CA THR A 20 53.06 -19.91 -14.00
C THR A 20 52.80 -19.30 -12.63
N ALA A 21 53.81 -19.20 -11.78
CA ALA A 21 53.70 -18.53 -10.48
C ALA A 21 53.32 -17.05 -10.61
N VAL A 22 53.98 -16.34 -11.57
CA VAL A 22 53.66 -14.93 -11.83
C VAL A 22 52.24 -14.75 -12.36
N VAL A 23 51.79 -15.65 -13.27
CA VAL A 23 50.43 -15.61 -13.80
C VAL A 23 49.41 -15.88 -12.70
N ILE A 24 49.66 -16.86 -11.81
CA ILE A 24 48.77 -17.17 -10.68
C ILE A 24 48.71 -15.99 -9.71
N VAL A 25 49.82 -15.34 -9.40
CA VAL A 25 49.84 -14.14 -8.53
C VAL A 25 49.15 -12.95 -9.19
N ALA A 26 49.29 -12.79 -10.50
CA ALA A 26 48.60 -11.74 -11.25
C ALA A 26 47.07 -11.95 -11.31
N LEU A 27 46.62 -13.21 -11.45
CA LEU A 27 45.21 -13.56 -11.46
C LEU A 27 44.62 -13.56 -10.02
N ALA A 28 45.39 -13.91 -9.00
CA ALA A 28 44.97 -13.85 -7.59
C ALA A 28 44.92 -12.42 -7.04
N ARG A 29 45.67 -11.47 -7.61
CA ARG A 29 45.51 -10.06 -7.37
C ARG A 29 44.29 -9.57 -8.17
N ASN A 30 43.10 -9.82 -7.64
CA ASN A 30 41.85 -9.41 -8.21
C ASN A 30 41.89 -7.88 -8.47
N PRO A 31 42.04 -7.40 -9.74
CA PRO A 31 42.07 -5.95 -10.02
C PRO A 31 40.66 -5.31 -9.84
N TYR A 32 39.65 -6.14 -9.67
CA TYR A 32 38.31 -5.70 -9.25
C TYR A 32 38.31 -5.60 -7.74
N GLY A 33 39.08 -4.68 -7.20
CA GLY A 33 39.10 -4.34 -5.78
C GLY A 33 37.68 -4.14 -5.24
N ASN A 34 37.53 -4.30 -3.96
CA ASN A 34 36.26 -4.06 -3.27
C ASN A 34 35.53 -2.85 -3.86
N PRO A 35 34.23 -2.95 -4.20
CA PRO A 35 33.49 -1.81 -4.67
C PRO A 35 33.69 -0.64 -3.68
N PRO A 36 33.85 0.59 -4.17
CA PRO A 36 34.08 1.73 -3.29
C PRO A 36 32.95 1.79 -2.24
N PRO A 37 33.23 2.18 -1.01
CA PRO A 37 32.24 2.27 0.04
C PRO A 37 31.10 3.17 -0.46
N GLN A 38 29.88 2.62 -0.49
CA GLN A 38 28.69 3.36 -0.86
C GLN A 38 28.14 4.03 0.38
N PHE A 39 27.96 5.33 0.33
CA PHE A 39 27.29 6.10 1.36
C PHE A 39 25.83 6.32 0.94
N ASN A 40 24.91 5.83 1.75
CA ASN A 40 23.50 6.19 1.65
C ASN A 40 23.22 7.34 2.59
N ALA A 41 22.88 8.50 2.04
CA ALA A 41 22.37 9.63 2.82
C ALA A 41 20.85 9.72 2.63
N ILE A 42 20.11 9.56 3.71
CA ILE A 42 18.66 9.76 3.73
C ILE A 42 18.43 11.15 4.31
N GLY A 43 17.77 12.01 3.51
CA GLY A 43 17.32 13.33 3.95
C GLY A 43 15.82 13.31 4.17
N GLU A 44 15.36 13.77 5.34
CA GLU A 44 13.94 14.03 5.59
C GLU A 44 13.68 15.53 5.50
N GLY A 45 12.65 15.90 4.72
CA GLY A 45 12.14 17.27 4.67
C GLY A 45 10.72 17.31 5.21
N LYS A 46 10.41 18.23 6.14
CA LYS A 46 9.05 18.50 6.61
C LYS A 46 8.57 19.80 5.97
N VAL A 47 7.44 19.72 5.26
CA VAL A 47 6.76 20.91 4.75
C VAL A 47 5.46 21.06 5.54
N LEU A 48 5.26 22.20 6.16
CA LEU A 48 4.01 22.57 6.80
C LEU A 48 3.14 23.27 5.77
N VAL A 49 1.99 22.66 5.45
CA VAL A 49 0.99 23.22 4.55
C VAL A 49 -0.29 23.39 5.34
N ALA A 50 -0.91 24.57 5.25
CA ALA A 50 -2.24 24.79 5.79
C ALA A 50 -3.25 24.00 4.92
N PRO A 51 -4.16 23.20 5.52
CA PRO A 51 -5.19 22.52 4.75
C PRO A 51 -6.20 23.54 4.25
N ASP A 52 -6.49 23.49 2.96
CA ASP A 52 -7.49 24.31 2.24
C ASP A 52 -8.78 23.54 1.93
N VAL A 53 -8.82 22.26 2.32
CA VAL A 53 -9.94 21.36 2.06
C VAL A 53 -10.24 20.53 3.30
N ALA A 54 -11.51 20.55 3.72
CA ALA A 54 -12.03 19.63 4.74
C ALA A 54 -12.87 18.52 4.09
N MET A 55 -12.64 17.28 4.52
CA MET A 55 -13.47 16.14 4.13
C MET A 55 -14.37 15.74 5.30
N VAL A 56 -15.68 15.92 5.12
CA VAL A 56 -16.67 15.56 6.14
C VAL A 56 -17.47 14.36 5.67
N ARG A 57 -17.73 13.41 6.55
CA ARG A 57 -18.61 12.28 6.28
C ARG A 57 -19.88 12.39 7.11
N VAL A 58 -21.02 12.24 6.44
CA VAL A 58 -22.35 12.25 7.06
C VAL A 58 -23.07 11.00 6.60
N GLY A 59 -23.61 10.24 7.54
CA GLY A 59 -24.32 9.02 7.24
C GLY A 59 -25.56 8.84 8.11
N PHE A 60 -26.47 8.00 7.63
CA PHE A 60 -27.65 7.58 8.35
C PHE A 60 -27.89 6.08 8.15
N ALA A 61 -28.17 5.37 9.22
CA ALA A 61 -28.62 4.00 9.23
C ALA A 61 -30.00 3.92 9.86
N THR A 62 -30.94 3.26 9.21
CA THR A 62 -32.29 3.06 9.75
C THR A 62 -32.27 2.10 10.95
N PRO A 63 -33.23 2.21 11.88
CA PRO A 63 -33.52 1.08 12.76
C PRO A 63 -33.96 -0.14 11.91
N PRO A 64 -33.91 -1.36 12.47
CA PRO A 64 -34.41 -2.54 11.80
C PRO A 64 -35.88 -2.40 11.41
N LYS A 65 -36.19 -2.66 10.14
CA LYS A 65 -37.56 -2.64 9.59
C LYS A 65 -37.97 -4.04 9.18
N ALA A 66 -39.25 -4.35 9.33
CA ALA A 66 -39.81 -5.65 8.96
C ALA A 66 -39.58 -5.97 7.46
N TYR A 67 -39.64 -4.94 6.61
CA TYR A 67 -39.44 -5.07 5.17
C TYR A 67 -38.24 -4.24 4.69
N ALA A 68 -37.47 -4.81 3.80
CA ALA A 68 -36.31 -4.14 3.17
C ALA A 68 -36.71 -2.84 2.44
N SER A 69 -37.87 -2.84 1.78
CA SER A 69 -38.43 -1.67 1.10
C SER A 69 -38.70 -0.49 2.03
N GLU A 70 -39.14 -0.75 3.25
CA GLU A 70 -39.37 0.29 4.26
C GLU A 70 -38.07 0.90 4.76
N ALA A 71 -37.05 0.08 5.00
CA ALA A 71 -35.73 0.54 5.37
C ALA A 71 -35.14 1.44 4.27
N VAL A 72 -35.21 1.02 3.00
CA VAL A 72 -34.75 1.82 1.87
C VAL A 72 -35.50 3.14 1.76
N LYS A 73 -36.84 3.12 1.87
CA LYS A 73 -37.68 4.32 1.78
C LYS A 73 -37.35 5.33 2.88
N GLU A 74 -37.21 4.88 4.10
CA GLU A 74 -36.84 5.76 5.22
C GLU A 74 -35.44 6.33 5.07
N ASN A 75 -34.47 5.49 4.69
CA ASN A 75 -33.10 5.94 4.44
C ASN A 75 -33.08 7.02 3.35
N THR A 76 -33.74 6.78 2.23
CA THR A 76 -33.81 7.74 1.11
C THR A 76 -34.45 9.06 1.56
N PHE A 77 -35.52 9.00 2.36
CA PHE A 77 -36.18 10.21 2.86
C PHE A 77 -35.25 11.05 3.73
N VAL A 78 -34.55 10.41 4.71
CA VAL A 78 -33.63 11.12 5.60
C VAL A 78 -32.43 11.66 4.83
N MET A 79 -31.84 10.85 3.93
CA MET A 79 -30.69 11.28 3.13
C MET A 79 -31.02 12.45 2.19
N ASN A 80 -32.19 12.48 1.59
CA ASN A 80 -32.64 13.62 0.78
C ASN A 80 -32.77 14.89 1.64
N ARG A 81 -33.27 14.79 2.88
CA ARG A 81 -33.28 15.95 3.79
C ARG A 81 -31.88 16.44 4.12
N ILE A 82 -30.93 15.51 4.38
CA ILE A 82 -29.52 15.85 4.61
C ILE A 82 -28.95 16.56 3.41
N LEU A 83 -29.19 16.05 2.20
CA LEU A 83 -28.71 16.69 0.94
C LEU A 83 -29.27 18.10 0.78
N THR A 84 -30.55 18.32 1.07
CA THR A 84 -31.15 19.67 1.03
C THR A 84 -30.48 20.61 2.02
N LEU A 85 -30.30 20.20 3.27
CA LEU A 85 -29.63 21.01 4.29
C LEU A 85 -28.18 21.32 3.92
N VAL A 86 -27.44 20.36 3.37
CA VAL A 86 -26.06 20.56 2.92
C VAL A 86 -26.00 21.56 1.76
N ALA A 87 -26.94 21.48 0.81
CA ALA A 87 -27.04 22.43 -0.30
C ALA A 87 -27.39 23.85 0.19
N GLU A 88 -28.27 23.99 1.19
CA GLU A 88 -28.59 25.27 1.83
C GLU A 88 -27.38 25.92 2.53
N GLN A 89 -26.41 25.10 2.99
CA GLN A 89 -25.15 25.58 3.54
C GLN A 89 -24.10 25.94 2.45
N GLY A 90 -24.49 25.92 1.17
CA GLY A 90 -23.64 26.36 0.06
C GLY A 90 -22.67 25.28 -0.47
N VAL A 91 -22.82 24.02 -0.04
CA VAL A 91 -22.01 22.92 -0.60
C VAL A 91 -22.55 22.54 -1.97
N ALA A 92 -21.73 22.69 -3.01
CA ALA A 92 -22.11 22.39 -4.38
C ALA A 92 -22.27 20.86 -4.59
N GLN A 93 -23.14 20.46 -5.51
CA GLN A 93 -23.46 19.06 -5.75
C GLN A 93 -22.26 18.23 -6.23
N ASP A 94 -21.33 18.82 -6.93
CA ASP A 94 -20.07 18.19 -7.37
C ASP A 94 -19.10 17.90 -6.20
N GLN A 95 -19.33 18.54 -5.05
CA GLN A 95 -18.59 18.37 -3.82
C GLN A 95 -19.19 17.26 -2.91
N ILE A 96 -20.31 16.68 -3.32
CA ILE A 96 -21.03 15.63 -2.57
C ILE A 96 -20.88 14.31 -3.29
N LYS A 97 -20.40 13.29 -2.58
CA LYS A 97 -20.24 11.93 -3.12
C LYS A 97 -20.83 10.90 -2.18
N THR A 98 -21.66 9.99 -2.69
CA THR A 98 -22.05 8.78 -1.94
C THR A 98 -20.86 7.81 -1.92
N VAL A 99 -20.41 7.46 -0.72
CA VAL A 99 -19.24 6.58 -0.54
C VAL A 99 -19.62 5.20 -0.05
N ASN A 100 -20.80 5.07 0.56
CA ASN A 100 -21.31 3.79 1.00
C ASN A 100 -22.84 3.75 0.91
N TYR A 101 -23.38 2.61 0.48
CA TYR A 101 -24.80 2.26 0.55
C TYR A 101 -24.93 0.77 0.77
N THR A 102 -25.60 0.38 1.87
CA THR A 102 -25.81 -1.02 2.21
C THR A 102 -27.24 -1.26 2.65
N LEU A 103 -27.75 -2.45 2.33
CA LEU A 103 -29.01 -2.99 2.83
C LEU A 103 -28.71 -4.38 3.37
N THR A 104 -28.81 -4.55 4.69
CA THR A 104 -28.44 -5.79 5.36
C THR A 104 -29.53 -6.31 6.26
N PRO A 105 -29.81 -7.64 6.29
CA PRO A 105 -30.64 -8.23 7.30
C PRO A 105 -29.90 -8.21 8.64
N GLN A 106 -30.61 -7.89 9.70
CA GLN A 106 -30.13 -7.94 11.07
C GLN A 106 -30.80 -9.08 11.82
N TYR A 107 -29.97 -9.87 12.53
CA TYR A 107 -30.44 -11.03 13.28
C TYR A 107 -30.17 -10.85 14.78
N GLU A 108 -31.01 -11.44 15.57
CA GLU A 108 -30.77 -11.62 17.00
C GLU A 108 -30.72 -13.12 17.33
N TYR A 109 -30.19 -13.47 18.49
CA TYR A 109 -29.99 -14.86 18.92
C TYR A 109 -30.58 -15.10 20.32
N PRO A 110 -31.89 -14.97 20.49
CA PRO A 110 -32.51 -15.35 21.76
C PRO A 110 -32.38 -16.86 21.97
N ASP A 111 -31.88 -17.25 23.13
CA ASP A 111 -31.73 -18.67 23.54
C ASP A 111 -30.96 -19.52 22.53
N GLY A 112 -29.98 -18.91 21.84
CA GLY A 112 -29.14 -19.59 20.84
C GLY A 112 -29.84 -19.86 19.49
N ARG A 113 -31.05 -19.36 19.28
CA ARG A 113 -31.78 -19.49 18.01
C ARG A 113 -31.69 -18.20 17.20
N GLN A 114 -31.35 -18.34 15.93
CA GLN A 114 -31.31 -17.21 15.01
C GLN A 114 -32.72 -16.73 14.66
N ARG A 115 -33.01 -15.45 14.91
CA ARG A 115 -34.24 -14.78 14.53
C ARG A 115 -33.96 -13.53 13.73
N LEU A 116 -34.61 -13.35 12.58
CA LEU A 116 -34.53 -12.12 11.82
C LEU A 116 -35.21 -10.98 12.61
N LEU A 117 -34.39 -9.96 12.92
CA LEU A 117 -34.87 -8.74 13.59
C LEU A 117 -35.49 -7.77 12.59
N GLY A 118 -34.94 -7.72 11.39
CA GLY A 118 -35.38 -6.86 10.30
C GLY A 118 -34.25 -6.51 9.32
N TYR A 119 -34.50 -5.49 8.50
CA TYR A 119 -33.58 -4.98 7.51
C TYR A 119 -33.13 -3.58 7.89
N VAL A 120 -31.85 -3.30 7.75
CA VAL A 120 -31.23 -2.00 8.00
C VAL A 120 -30.66 -1.48 6.68
N ALA A 121 -31.09 -0.28 6.27
CA ALA A 121 -30.48 0.45 5.17
C ALA A 121 -29.52 1.51 5.74
N SER A 122 -28.31 1.56 5.23
CA SER A 122 -27.29 2.55 5.63
C SER A 122 -26.73 3.22 4.41
N GLN A 123 -26.58 4.55 4.48
CA GLN A 123 -25.97 5.36 3.44
C GLN A 123 -25.03 6.38 4.07
N GLU A 124 -23.87 6.61 3.40
CA GLU A 124 -22.87 7.58 3.81
C GLU A 124 -22.52 8.49 2.64
N LEU A 125 -22.47 9.78 2.91
CA LEU A 125 -22.03 10.83 2.00
C LEU A 125 -20.68 11.36 2.46
N GLN A 126 -19.82 11.67 1.52
CA GLN A 126 -18.59 12.42 1.72
C GLN A 126 -18.75 13.80 1.09
N LEU A 127 -18.52 14.83 1.90
CA LEU A 127 -18.57 16.21 1.52
C LEU A 127 -17.15 16.75 1.44
N LYS A 128 -16.84 17.46 0.37
CA LYS A 128 -15.58 18.18 0.18
C LYS A 128 -15.82 19.68 0.36
N ILE A 129 -15.45 20.21 1.51
CA ILE A 129 -15.61 21.61 1.83
C ILE A 129 -14.27 22.32 1.54
N LYS A 130 -14.30 23.37 0.72
CA LYS A 130 -13.17 24.24 0.47
C LYS A 130 -13.40 25.55 1.20
N ASP A 131 -12.32 26.04 1.81
CA ASP A 131 -12.28 27.39 2.39
C ASP A 131 -12.06 28.44 1.30
#